data_d9fd5d52817a718249e4b1c35b705997
#
_entry.id   d9fd5d52817a718249e4b1c35b705997
#
_cell.length_a   1.000
_cell.length_b   1.000
_cell.length_c   1.000
_cell.angle_alpha   90.00
_cell.angle_beta   90.00
_cell.angle_gamma   90.00
#
_symmetry.space_group_name_H-M   'P 1'
#
loop_
_entity.id
_entity.type
_entity.pdbx_description
1 polymer ?
#
loop_
_entity_poly.entity_id
_entity_poly.type
_entity_poly.pdbx_seq_one_letter_code
_entity_poly.pdbx_strand_id
1 'polypeptide(L)'
;MSKLQQREEEVKFESYSTSLCPECLNKVPMRIYEENGVIYLEKTCPEHGKFEDVYWGDAELFKWIYKEWYNAKYLGNGLENPHTKIVKGCPYDCGLCTQHKSYTVLGIIDVTNRCNMACPVCFAYAGAVNYVYEPTYQQIVDMIKLLRNNKPWACNALQFSGGEPTIRNDLPQLIAEAKKAGVEHVEVNTNGLRLAEDIDYFKKLLDAGMSTLYLQFDGLREEIYKKTRGRTDLVQIKHKVLENARKIGLDSIVLVVTLARGVNDKDLGSIIRYAVENHDVVRCINIQPISMAGRARKDEMRKMRITVPDTIKLIEEQTNGIITRWDWRPVNWPVPISKGMGVVKNRVYPEFTMHPMCGAATFIVVEKDGSYKPITQYVDVDRFAEIFWNIYYSGVKGKKTMAKMKMLELLPLVKSPLVRGLLKDVITKGSYEALGRFMRKIIMIGIMHFMDVWNFDLDRVQRCVIHYATPDGKVRPFCTYNSIHRNSVEKQFAISVSEWTEKFGKKLSEPV
;
A
#
# COMPACT_ATOMS: atom_id res chain seq x y z
N MET A 1 -53.15 9.36 -22.06
CA MET A 1 -51.92 10.06 -22.47
C MET A 1 -50.77 9.35 -21.77
N SER A 2 -50.09 8.48 -22.51
CA SER A 2 -48.98 7.65 -22.04
C SER A 2 -47.72 8.50 -21.89
N LYS A 3 -47.22 8.63 -20.68
CA LYS A 3 -45.82 9.08 -20.48
C LYS A 3 -44.91 7.95 -20.93
N LEU A 4 -44.32 8.11 -22.09
CA LEU A 4 -43.18 7.35 -22.53
C LEU A 4 -42.09 7.52 -21.48
N GLN A 5 -41.82 6.49 -20.70
CA GLN A 5 -40.57 6.31 -19.98
C GLN A 5 -39.50 6.10 -21.03
N GLN A 6 -38.78 7.16 -21.39
CA GLN A 6 -37.49 7.06 -21.98
C GLN A 6 -36.55 6.41 -20.92
N ARG A 7 -36.35 5.10 -21.05
CA ARG A 7 -35.14 4.49 -20.47
C ARG A 7 -33.98 5.16 -21.19
N GLU A 8 -33.29 6.08 -20.52
CA GLU A 8 -31.92 6.42 -20.93
C GLU A 8 -31.17 5.10 -20.96
N GLU A 9 -30.78 4.66 -22.15
CA GLU A 9 -29.82 3.56 -22.28
C GLU A 9 -28.57 4.02 -21.51
N GLU A 10 -28.31 3.37 -20.39
CA GLU A 10 -27.16 3.67 -19.55
C GLU A 10 -25.90 3.41 -20.37
N VAL A 11 -25.20 4.47 -20.75
CA VAL A 11 -24.00 4.40 -21.59
C VAL A 11 -22.99 3.54 -20.84
N LYS A 12 -22.68 2.36 -21.40
CA LYS A 12 -21.69 1.45 -20.86
C LYS A 12 -20.33 2.13 -20.85
N PHE A 13 -19.58 1.94 -19.77
CA PHE A 13 -18.25 2.53 -19.65
C PHE A 13 -17.27 1.92 -20.66
N GLU A 14 -16.50 2.78 -21.33
CA GLU A 14 -15.41 2.38 -22.21
C GLU A 14 -14.28 3.41 -22.14
N SER A 15 -13.04 2.93 -22.03
CA SER A 15 -11.83 3.75 -22.11
C SER A 15 -10.64 2.96 -22.63
N TYR A 16 -9.57 3.66 -22.97
CA TYR A 16 -8.35 3.06 -23.53
C TYR A 16 -7.12 3.46 -22.72
N SER A 17 -6.19 2.53 -22.56
CA SER A 17 -4.90 2.72 -21.91
C SER A 17 -3.83 1.86 -22.59
N THR A 18 -2.67 1.76 -21.98
CA THR A 18 -1.57 0.88 -22.42
C THR A 18 -1.29 -0.16 -21.34
N SER A 19 -1.11 -1.40 -21.77
CA SER A 19 -0.75 -2.52 -20.92
C SER A 19 0.51 -3.21 -21.43
N LEU A 20 0.82 -4.37 -20.83
CA LEU A 20 1.86 -5.30 -21.28
C LEU A 20 1.26 -6.62 -21.68
N CYS A 21 1.84 -7.24 -22.71
CA CYS A 21 1.61 -8.65 -22.98
C CYS A 21 2.12 -9.49 -21.80
N PRO A 22 1.33 -10.41 -21.22
CA PRO A 22 1.77 -11.23 -20.09
C PRO A 22 2.89 -12.20 -20.44
N GLU A 23 3.08 -12.53 -21.73
CA GLU A 23 4.10 -13.48 -22.20
C GLU A 23 5.42 -12.80 -22.57
N CYS A 24 5.42 -11.81 -23.48
CA CYS A 24 6.65 -11.15 -23.97
C CYS A 24 6.95 -9.80 -23.31
N LEU A 25 6.07 -9.30 -22.46
CA LEU A 25 6.17 -7.98 -21.79
C LEU A 25 6.22 -6.77 -22.74
N ASN A 26 5.92 -6.95 -24.04
CA ASN A 26 5.82 -5.85 -24.98
C ASN A 26 4.59 -4.98 -24.65
N LYS A 27 4.71 -3.68 -24.87
CA LYS A 27 3.58 -2.76 -24.73
C LYS A 27 2.51 -3.05 -25.76
N VAL A 28 1.27 -3.13 -25.31
CA VAL A 28 0.09 -3.36 -26.13
C VAL A 28 -1.02 -2.39 -25.76
N PRO A 29 -1.87 -1.96 -26.71
CA PRO A 29 -3.06 -1.18 -26.40
C PRO A 29 -3.99 -2.03 -25.52
N MET A 30 -4.69 -1.35 -24.61
CA MET A 30 -5.65 -1.96 -23.69
C MET A 30 -6.96 -1.21 -23.75
N ARG A 31 -8.05 -1.95 -23.91
CA ARG A 31 -9.43 -1.46 -23.76
C ARG A 31 -9.94 -1.83 -22.37
N ILE A 32 -10.57 -0.88 -21.70
CA ILE A 32 -11.27 -1.07 -20.43
C ILE A 32 -12.75 -0.85 -20.70
N TYR A 33 -13.60 -1.81 -20.41
CA TYR A 33 -15.02 -1.76 -20.79
C TYR A 33 -15.92 -2.43 -19.76
N GLU A 34 -17.20 -2.01 -19.77
CA GLU A 34 -18.23 -2.57 -18.90
C GLU A 34 -19.00 -3.67 -19.60
N GLU A 35 -19.15 -4.80 -18.93
CA GLU A 35 -20.05 -5.86 -19.31
C GLU A 35 -20.68 -6.52 -18.08
N ASN A 36 -22.03 -6.66 -18.08
CA ASN A 36 -22.80 -7.30 -17.00
C ASN A 36 -22.48 -6.76 -15.58
N GLY A 37 -22.27 -5.44 -15.45
CA GLY A 37 -21.99 -4.79 -14.16
C GLY A 37 -20.56 -4.97 -13.65
N VAL A 38 -19.67 -5.52 -14.48
CA VAL A 38 -18.23 -5.74 -14.20
C VAL A 38 -17.40 -4.94 -15.20
N ILE A 39 -16.27 -4.41 -14.76
CA ILE A 39 -15.29 -3.76 -15.63
C ILE A 39 -14.21 -4.77 -15.98
N TYR A 40 -14.02 -4.99 -17.27
CA TYR A 40 -12.99 -5.84 -17.85
C TYR A 40 -11.88 -5.01 -18.49
N LEU A 41 -10.72 -5.62 -18.64
CA LEU A 41 -9.66 -5.17 -19.53
C LEU A 41 -9.42 -6.21 -20.61
N GLU A 42 -9.21 -5.71 -21.82
CA GLU A 42 -8.87 -6.52 -23.00
C GLU A 42 -7.63 -5.96 -23.66
N LYS A 43 -6.73 -6.82 -24.09
CA LYS A 43 -5.49 -6.45 -24.80
C LYS A 43 -5.10 -7.51 -25.81
N THR A 44 -4.53 -7.07 -26.95
CA THR A 44 -4.11 -7.97 -28.02
C THR A 44 -2.63 -7.79 -28.31
N CYS A 45 -1.87 -8.87 -28.19
CA CYS A 45 -0.48 -8.92 -28.61
C CYS A 45 -0.40 -9.50 -30.04
N PRO A 46 0.37 -8.90 -30.96
CA PRO A 46 0.53 -9.44 -32.30
C PRO A 46 1.11 -10.87 -32.34
N GLU A 47 1.95 -11.21 -31.36
CA GLU A 47 2.63 -12.51 -31.29
C GLU A 47 1.87 -13.56 -30.46
N HIS A 48 1.12 -13.12 -29.41
CA HIS A 48 0.53 -14.02 -28.40
C HIS A 48 -1.01 -13.96 -28.34
N GLY A 49 -1.63 -13.18 -29.23
CA GLY A 49 -3.09 -13.11 -29.34
C GLY A 49 -3.76 -12.27 -28.25
N LYS A 50 -5.04 -12.58 -28.02
CA LYS A 50 -5.95 -11.82 -27.15
C LYS A 50 -5.84 -12.30 -25.69
N PHE A 51 -5.83 -11.34 -24.75
CA PHE A 51 -5.90 -11.55 -23.30
C PHE A 51 -7.01 -10.68 -22.73
N GLU A 52 -7.73 -11.25 -21.77
CA GLU A 52 -8.80 -10.58 -21.04
C GLU A 52 -8.71 -10.94 -19.55
N ASP A 53 -8.99 -9.97 -18.69
CA ASP A 53 -9.07 -10.17 -17.24
C ASP A 53 -10.07 -9.20 -16.60
N VAL A 54 -10.50 -9.49 -15.38
CA VAL A 54 -11.32 -8.57 -14.60
C VAL A 54 -10.45 -7.41 -14.11
N TYR A 55 -10.84 -6.19 -14.48
CA TYR A 55 -10.20 -4.97 -13.98
C TYR A 55 -10.82 -4.51 -12.66
N TRP A 56 -12.17 -4.56 -12.54
CA TRP A 56 -12.91 -4.10 -11.38
C TRP A 56 -14.27 -4.80 -11.27
N GLY A 57 -14.56 -5.47 -10.15
CA GLY A 57 -15.73 -6.36 -10.01
C GLY A 57 -17.08 -5.66 -9.81
N ASP A 58 -17.14 -4.32 -9.78
CA ASP A 58 -18.37 -3.52 -9.59
C ASP A 58 -18.30 -2.27 -10.46
N ALA A 59 -19.08 -2.23 -11.53
CA ALA A 59 -19.10 -1.12 -12.49
C ALA A 59 -19.70 0.16 -11.92
N GLU A 60 -20.69 0.08 -11.02
CA GLU A 60 -21.31 1.26 -10.40
C GLU A 60 -20.29 2.00 -9.51
N LEU A 61 -19.63 1.26 -8.62
CA LEU A 61 -18.56 1.80 -7.76
C LEU A 61 -17.40 2.33 -8.59
N PHE A 62 -17.04 1.63 -9.69
CA PHE A 62 -16.00 2.08 -10.61
C PHE A 62 -16.35 3.42 -11.24
N LYS A 63 -17.54 3.55 -11.85
CA LYS A 63 -18.00 4.80 -12.51
C LYS A 63 -18.04 5.96 -11.54
N TRP A 64 -18.50 5.73 -10.30
CA TRP A 64 -18.50 6.75 -9.25
C TRP A 64 -17.08 7.22 -8.91
N ILE A 65 -16.15 6.28 -8.63
CA ILE A 65 -14.76 6.60 -8.33
C ILE A 65 -14.08 7.29 -9.53
N TYR A 66 -14.32 6.81 -10.74
CA TYR A 66 -13.75 7.38 -11.96
C TYR A 66 -14.20 8.82 -12.17
N LYS A 67 -15.49 9.11 -12.01
CA LYS A 67 -16.08 10.46 -12.15
C LYS A 67 -15.48 11.43 -11.11
N GLU A 68 -15.40 11.04 -9.87
CA GLU A 68 -15.06 11.95 -8.76
C GLU A 68 -13.55 12.12 -8.55
N TRP A 69 -12.76 11.07 -8.71
CA TRP A 69 -11.33 11.07 -8.34
C TRP A 69 -10.35 10.80 -9.49
N TYR A 70 -10.82 10.40 -10.67
CA TYR A 70 -9.98 10.28 -11.85
C TYR A 70 -10.04 11.56 -12.70
N ASN A 71 -9.44 12.63 -12.20
CA ASN A 71 -9.38 13.91 -12.91
C ASN A 71 -8.09 14.68 -12.59
N ALA A 72 -7.83 15.77 -13.35
CA ALA A 72 -6.57 16.53 -13.31
C ALA A 72 -6.21 17.07 -11.91
N LYS A 73 -7.18 17.40 -11.06
CA LYS A 73 -6.91 17.96 -9.72
C LYS A 73 -6.23 16.96 -8.77
N TYR A 74 -6.36 15.64 -9.06
CA TYR A 74 -5.73 14.56 -8.30
C TYR A 74 -4.41 14.07 -8.92
N LEU A 75 -3.96 14.66 -10.02
CA LEU A 75 -2.65 14.35 -10.60
C LEU A 75 -1.54 15.04 -9.83
N GLY A 76 -0.42 14.34 -9.72
CA GLY A 76 0.84 14.91 -9.23
C GLY A 76 1.66 15.50 -10.38
N ASN A 77 2.68 16.28 -10.03
CA ASN A 77 3.58 16.93 -10.98
C ASN A 77 4.88 16.13 -11.22
N GLY A 78 5.01 14.95 -10.59
CA GLY A 78 6.24 14.15 -10.63
C GLY A 78 7.35 14.75 -9.77
N LEU A 79 8.59 14.31 -10.04
CA LEU A 79 9.79 14.83 -9.37
C LEU A 79 10.31 16.10 -10.08
N GLU A 80 10.74 17.07 -9.30
CA GLU A 80 11.51 18.23 -9.78
C GLU A 80 12.93 17.83 -10.21
N ASN A 81 13.46 16.74 -9.64
CA ASN A 81 14.78 16.19 -9.95
C ASN A 81 14.68 14.71 -10.36
N PRO A 82 14.19 14.41 -11.57
CA PRO A 82 14.05 13.04 -12.04
C PRO A 82 15.38 12.29 -12.09
N HIS A 83 15.37 11.03 -11.64
CA HIS A 83 16.59 10.23 -11.46
C HIS A 83 17.03 9.47 -12.71
N THR A 84 16.12 9.26 -13.67
CA THR A 84 16.37 8.38 -14.81
C THR A 84 16.04 9.08 -16.13
N LYS A 85 16.96 8.95 -17.11
CA LYS A 85 16.71 9.37 -18.49
C LYS A 85 15.80 8.37 -19.20
N ILE A 86 14.97 8.87 -20.12
CA ILE A 86 14.13 8.03 -20.96
C ILE A 86 14.95 7.54 -22.16
N VAL A 87 15.00 6.21 -22.36
CA VAL A 87 15.66 5.53 -23.48
C VAL A 87 14.66 4.64 -24.21
N LYS A 88 14.06 3.66 -23.51
CA LYS A 88 13.04 2.73 -24.05
C LYS A 88 11.62 3.16 -23.71
N GLY A 89 11.46 4.13 -22.81
CA GLY A 89 10.18 4.59 -22.29
C GLY A 89 9.63 3.72 -21.17
N CYS A 90 8.55 4.21 -20.56
CA CYS A 90 7.85 3.52 -19.49
C CYS A 90 7.21 2.20 -20.01
N PRO A 91 7.29 1.07 -19.28
CA PRO A 91 7.85 0.90 -17.93
C PRO A 91 9.30 0.41 -17.90
N TYR A 92 9.99 0.30 -19.04
CA TYR A 92 11.29 -0.37 -19.15
C TYR A 92 12.44 0.42 -18.52
N ASP A 93 12.40 1.76 -18.59
CA ASP A 93 13.40 2.63 -17.98
C ASP A 93 13.09 3.01 -16.54
N CYS A 94 12.16 2.30 -15.87
CA CYS A 94 11.68 2.68 -14.53
C CYS A 94 12.81 3.07 -13.58
N GLY A 95 12.65 4.27 -13.02
CA GLY A 95 13.63 4.92 -12.14
C GLY A 95 13.19 6.34 -11.80
N LEU A 96 11.89 6.64 -11.85
CA LEU A 96 11.26 7.96 -11.70
C LEU A 96 11.82 8.97 -12.72
N CYS A 97 11.52 8.72 -13.99
CA CYS A 97 11.80 9.63 -15.09
C CYS A 97 10.75 10.74 -15.20
N THR A 98 10.91 11.63 -16.18
CA THR A 98 10.00 12.75 -16.44
C THR A 98 8.57 12.33 -16.86
N GLN A 99 8.34 11.07 -17.22
CA GLN A 99 6.99 10.53 -17.50
C GLN A 99 6.24 10.12 -16.22
N HIS A 100 6.92 10.03 -15.08
CA HIS A 100 6.29 9.68 -13.81
C HIS A 100 5.60 10.91 -13.21
N LYS A 101 4.30 10.77 -12.90
CA LYS A 101 3.42 11.89 -12.51
C LYS A 101 3.34 12.11 -10.98
N SER A 102 4.03 11.27 -10.20
CA SER A 102 4.01 11.32 -8.74
C SER A 102 5.43 11.28 -8.18
N TYR A 103 5.58 11.44 -6.88
CA TYR A 103 6.85 11.26 -6.17
C TYR A 103 6.71 10.18 -5.09
N THR A 104 7.81 9.77 -4.47
CA THR A 104 7.79 8.71 -3.46
C THR A 104 7.16 9.20 -2.16
N VAL A 105 6.03 8.62 -1.78
CA VAL A 105 5.43 8.80 -0.44
C VAL A 105 5.91 7.70 0.51
N LEU A 106 5.95 6.45 0.02
CA LEU A 106 6.53 5.32 0.75
C LEU A 106 7.68 4.72 -0.06
N GLY A 107 8.89 4.78 0.49
CA GLY A 107 10.06 4.06 -0.03
C GLY A 107 10.11 2.64 0.53
N ILE A 108 10.53 1.66 -0.29
CA ILE A 108 10.76 0.29 0.13
C ILE A 108 12.20 -0.08 -0.20
N ILE A 109 12.86 -0.75 0.72
CA ILE A 109 14.19 -1.33 0.51
C ILE A 109 14.15 -2.81 0.87
N ASP A 110 14.37 -3.66 -0.14
CA ASP A 110 14.58 -5.08 0.08
C ASP A 110 16.02 -5.29 0.58
N VAL A 111 16.15 -5.63 1.85
CA VAL A 111 17.47 -5.78 2.48
C VAL A 111 18.09 -7.14 2.25
N THR A 112 17.30 -8.14 1.85
CA THR A 112 17.75 -9.49 1.51
C THR A 112 16.66 -10.23 0.74
N ASN A 113 17.03 -11.19 -0.11
CA ASN A 113 16.08 -12.17 -0.66
C ASN A 113 16.09 -13.50 0.13
N ARG A 114 16.91 -13.62 1.16
CA ARG A 114 16.87 -14.77 2.08
C ARG A 114 15.62 -14.72 2.94
N CYS A 115 15.09 -15.88 3.28
CA CYS A 115 13.89 -15.99 4.11
C CYS A 115 13.92 -17.30 4.92
N ASN A 116 13.38 -17.25 6.12
CA ASN A 116 13.15 -18.42 6.98
C ASN A 116 11.79 -19.10 6.73
N MET A 117 11.11 -18.73 5.64
CA MET A 117 9.87 -19.35 5.17
C MET A 117 9.90 -19.62 3.66
N ALA A 118 9.08 -20.57 3.20
CA ALA A 118 8.95 -20.97 1.80
C ALA A 118 7.51 -20.82 1.29
N CYS A 119 6.94 -19.63 1.44
CA CYS A 119 5.52 -19.35 1.16
C CYS A 119 5.12 -19.68 -0.29
N PRO A 120 4.06 -20.46 -0.54
CA PRO A 120 3.53 -20.72 -1.87
C PRO A 120 3.13 -19.45 -2.64
N VAL A 121 2.58 -18.44 -1.95
CA VAL A 121 2.11 -17.18 -2.55
C VAL A 121 3.15 -16.05 -2.52
N CYS A 122 4.44 -16.36 -2.37
CA CYS A 122 5.49 -15.34 -2.28
C CYS A 122 5.68 -14.60 -3.61
N PHE A 123 5.32 -13.33 -3.66
CA PHE A 123 5.48 -12.49 -4.85
C PHE A 123 6.94 -12.08 -5.11
N ALA A 124 7.82 -12.16 -4.09
CA ALA A 124 9.22 -11.78 -4.18
C ALA A 124 10.17 -12.95 -4.53
N TYR A 125 9.66 -14.17 -4.72
CA TYR A 125 10.48 -15.38 -4.95
C TYR A 125 11.51 -15.67 -3.85
N ALA A 126 11.37 -15.11 -2.67
CA ALA A 126 12.31 -15.19 -1.58
C ALA A 126 12.64 -16.66 -1.18
N GLY A 127 13.92 -16.96 -1.03
CA GLY A 127 14.39 -18.30 -0.65
C GLY A 127 14.18 -19.41 -1.70
N ALA A 128 13.77 -19.08 -2.94
CA ALA A 128 13.52 -20.07 -4.00
C ALA A 128 14.43 -19.92 -5.21
N VAL A 129 15.31 -18.93 -5.21
CA VAL A 129 16.29 -18.68 -6.25
C VAL A 129 17.65 -19.26 -5.86
N ASN A 130 18.49 -19.55 -6.85
CA ASN A 130 19.85 -20.11 -6.65
C ASN A 130 20.93 -19.05 -6.44
N TYR A 131 20.56 -17.86 -6.01
CA TYR A 131 21.45 -16.75 -5.70
C TYR A 131 20.98 -16.02 -4.43
N VAL A 132 21.92 -15.30 -3.80
CA VAL A 132 21.63 -14.44 -2.65
C VAL A 132 21.82 -12.99 -3.05
N TYR A 133 20.72 -12.25 -3.05
CA TYR A 133 20.68 -10.79 -3.14
C TYR A 133 20.60 -10.24 -1.72
N GLU A 134 21.67 -9.64 -1.26
CA GLU A 134 21.73 -9.02 0.06
C GLU A 134 22.61 -7.76 -0.05
N PRO A 135 22.01 -6.60 -0.33
CA PRO A 135 22.73 -5.34 -0.43
C PRO A 135 23.59 -5.10 0.81
N THR A 136 24.80 -4.60 0.61
CA THR A 136 25.69 -4.22 1.70
C THR A 136 25.06 -3.09 2.54
N TYR A 137 25.56 -2.94 3.77
CA TYR A 137 25.18 -1.83 4.64
C TYR A 137 25.26 -0.48 3.91
N GLN A 138 26.39 -0.22 3.24
CA GLN A 138 26.62 1.04 2.52
C GLN A 138 25.63 1.22 1.35
N GLN A 139 25.34 0.18 0.59
CA GLN A 139 24.34 0.25 -0.50
C GLN A 139 22.95 0.61 0.04
N ILE A 140 22.57 0.07 1.20
CA ILE A 140 21.28 0.41 1.84
C ILE A 140 21.27 1.87 2.30
N VAL A 141 22.35 2.35 2.90
CA VAL A 141 22.50 3.77 3.30
C VAL A 141 22.41 4.68 2.07
N ASP A 142 22.99 4.30 0.95
CA ASP A 142 22.92 5.09 -0.28
C ASP A 142 21.51 5.08 -0.90
N MET A 143 20.79 3.97 -0.82
CA MET A 143 19.37 3.90 -1.19
C MET A 143 18.47 4.79 -0.30
N ILE A 144 18.74 4.86 1.00
CA ILE A 144 18.05 5.78 1.92
C ILE A 144 18.32 7.24 1.51
N LYS A 145 19.58 7.60 1.24
CA LYS A 145 19.94 8.95 0.77
C LYS A 145 19.27 9.30 -0.56
N LEU A 146 19.19 8.34 -1.49
CA LEU A 146 18.54 8.51 -2.78
C LEU A 146 17.05 8.90 -2.60
N LEU A 147 16.32 8.19 -1.74
CA LEU A 147 14.93 8.49 -1.42
C LEU A 147 14.77 9.85 -0.72
N ARG A 148 15.70 10.20 0.17
CA ARG A 148 15.68 11.50 0.87
C ARG A 148 16.04 12.69 -0.03
N ASN A 149 16.72 12.45 -1.15
CA ASN A 149 17.06 13.50 -2.12
C ASN A 149 15.92 13.86 -3.08
N ASN A 150 14.78 13.19 -3.00
CA ASN A 150 13.62 13.48 -3.85
C ASN A 150 13.08 14.91 -3.60
N LYS A 151 12.70 15.61 -4.68
CA LYS A 151 12.05 16.92 -4.64
C LYS A 151 10.75 16.88 -5.45
N PRO A 152 9.69 17.59 -5.02
CA PRO A 152 9.60 18.58 -3.92
C PRO A 152 9.46 17.94 -2.52
N TRP A 153 9.27 16.62 -2.44
CA TRP A 153 9.06 15.89 -1.21
C TRP A 153 10.19 14.87 -0.99
N ALA A 154 11.02 15.12 0.03
CA ALA A 154 11.97 14.15 0.51
C ALA A 154 11.21 13.00 1.20
N CYS A 155 11.28 11.78 0.66
CA CYS A 155 10.56 10.62 1.18
C CYS A 155 10.84 10.44 2.69
N ASN A 156 9.82 10.57 3.53
CA ASN A 156 9.95 10.50 5.00
C ASN A 156 9.30 9.25 5.61
N ALA A 157 8.79 8.34 4.77
CA ALA A 157 8.30 7.02 5.17
C ALA A 157 9.07 5.93 4.42
N LEU A 158 9.64 4.97 5.15
CA LEU A 158 10.47 3.90 4.62
C LEU A 158 10.06 2.57 5.21
N GLN A 159 9.92 1.55 4.37
CA GLN A 159 9.69 0.17 4.76
C GLN A 159 10.92 -0.69 4.43
N PHE A 160 11.47 -1.34 5.43
CA PHE A 160 12.45 -2.43 5.23
C PHE A 160 11.69 -3.73 4.96
N SER A 161 12.02 -4.37 3.84
CA SER A 161 11.34 -5.56 3.31
C SER A 161 12.36 -6.52 2.67
N GLY A 162 11.88 -7.42 1.83
CA GLY A 162 12.69 -8.39 1.11
C GLY A 162 12.11 -9.80 1.18
N GLY A 163 12.97 -10.78 1.47
CA GLY A 163 12.53 -12.09 1.92
C GLY A 163 12.00 -12.02 3.34
N GLU A 164 12.93 -12.02 4.32
CA GLU A 164 12.61 -11.73 5.71
C GLU A 164 13.68 -10.78 6.28
N PRO A 165 13.35 -9.50 6.49
CA PRO A 165 14.37 -8.53 6.92
C PRO A 165 14.92 -8.81 8.32
N THR A 166 14.14 -9.44 9.19
CA THR A 166 14.59 -9.71 10.57
C THR A 166 15.67 -10.78 10.69
N ILE A 167 16.01 -11.50 9.62
CA ILE A 167 17.18 -12.40 9.63
C ILE A 167 18.51 -11.65 9.47
N ARG A 168 18.49 -10.35 9.20
CA ARG A 168 19.69 -9.48 9.27
C ARG A 168 19.89 -8.98 10.70
N ASN A 169 21.07 -9.21 11.25
CA ASN A 169 21.42 -8.76 12.61
C ASN A 169 21.70 -7.25 12.66
N ASP A 170 22.10 -6.65 11.54
CA ASP A 170 22.36 -5.21 11.40
C ASP A 170 21.09 -4.37 11.05
N LEU A 171 19.90 -4.99 11.00
CA LEU A 171 18.65 -4.26 10.72
C LEU A 171 18.37 -3.11 11.73
N PRO A 172 18.65 -3.25 13.05
CA PRO A 172 18.51 -2.12 13.98
C PRO A 172 19.39 -0.92 13.58
N GLN A 173 20.64 -1.17 13.17
CA GLN A 173 21.55 -0.12 12.73
C GLN A 173 21.06 0.56 11.44
N LEU A 174 20.49 -0.21 10.48
CA LEU A 174 19.88 0.33 9.27
C LEU A 174 18.66 1.21 9.58
N ILE A 175 17.83 0.83 10.55
CA ILE A 175 16.72 1.66 11.04
C ILE A 175 17.26 2.98 11.63
N ALA A 176 18.31 2.92 12.45
CA ALA A 176 18.92 4.11 13.03
C ALA A 176 19.49 5.04 11.95
N GLU A 177 20.11 4.51 10.89
CA GLU A 177 20.58 5.32 9.74
C GLU A 177 19.42 5.98 8.98
N ALA A 178 18.30 5.28 8.81
CA ALA A 178 17.12 5.88 8.21
C ALA A 178 16.59 7.05 9.06
N LYS A 179 16.52 6.89 10.38
CA LYS A 179 16.14 7.96 11.31
C LYS A 179 17.10 9.13 11.26
N LYS A 180 18.40 8.87 11.27
CA LYS A 180 19.47 9.89 11.15
C LYS A 180 19.39 10.65 9.82
N ALA A 181 18.98 9.98 8.73
CA ALA A 181 18.75 10.61 7.43
C ALA A 181 17.47 11.46 7.40
N GLY A 182 16.67 11.49 8.47
CA GLY A 182 15.44 12.28 8.58
C GLY A 182 14.17 11.56 8.10
N VAL A 183 14.19 10.22 8.02
CA VAL A 183 12.97 9.43 7.81
C VAL A 183 12.15 9.48 9.09
N GLU A 184 10.94 10.04 9.03
CA GLU A 184 10.06 10.18 10.20
C GLU A 184 9.36 8.87 10.54
N HIS A 185 8.99 8.08 9.55
CA HIS A 185 8.25 6.84 9.70
C HIS A 185 9.03 5.66 9.12
N VAL A 186 9.41 4.71 9.97
CA VAL A 186 10.14 3.50 9.56
C VAL A 186 9.31 2.27 9.88
N GLU A 187 9.04 1.47 8.85
CA GLU A 187 8.30 0.21 8.96
C GLU A 187 9.23 -1.00 8.76
N VAL A 188 8.95 -2.09 9.44
CA VAL A 188 9.56 -3.40 9.21
C VAL A 188 8.48 -4.38 8.77
N ASN A 189 8.59 -4.87 7.53
CA ASN A 189 7.68 -5.86 6.96
C ASN A 189 8.23 -7.27 7.25
N THR A 190 7.54 -8.03 8.10
CA THR A 190 8.05 -9.29 8.62
C THR A 190 6.98 -10.38 8.73
N ASN A 191 7.41 -11.64 8.64
CA ASN A 191 6.59 -12.79 8.98
C ASN A 191 6.43 -12.98 10.51
N GLY A 192 7.22 -12.29 11.33
CA GLY A 192 7.10 -12.28 12.80
C GLY A 192 7.77 -13.44 13.54
N LEU A 193 8.33 -14.44 12.84
CA LEU A 193 8.92 -15.63 13.51
C LEU A 193 9.96 -15.22 14.54
N ARG A 194 10.98 -14.45 14.14
CA ARG A 194 12.04 -14.02 15.06
C ARG A 194 11.50 -13.14 16.19
N LEU A 195 10.51 -12.29 15.91
CA LEU A 195 9.98 -11.36 16.91
C LEU A 195 9.10 -12.06 17.98
N ALA A 196 8.55 -13.24 17.66
CA ALA A 196 7.87 -14.08 18.63
C ALA A 196 8.87 -14.75 19.59
N GLU A 197 10.05 -15.15 19.10
CA GLU A 197 11.05 -15.90 19.83
C GLU A 197 12.05 -15.01 20.58
N ASP A 198 12.51 -13.92 19.96
CA ASP A 198 13.57 -13.03 20.45
C ASP A 198 13.01 -11.62 20.75
N ILE A 199 12.50 -11.45 21.98
CA ILE A 199 11.94 -10.18 22.44
C ILE A 199 13.01 -9.10 22.56
N ASP A 200 14.25 -9.46 22.86
CA ASP A 200 15.37 -8.51 22.99
C ASP A 200 15.74 -7.93 21.61
N TYR A 201 15.75 -8.76 20.58
CA TYR A 201 15.94 -8.29 19.22
C TYR A 201 14.77 -7.39 18.78
N PHE A 202 13.52 -7.77 19.13
CA PHE A 202 12.35 -6.95 18.85
C PHE A 202 12.46 -5.56 19.52
N LYS A 203 12.89 -5.54 20.78
CA LYS A 203 13.13 -4.30 21.53
C LYS A 203 14.21 -3.43 20.86
N LYS A 204 15.31 -4.04 20.35
CA LYS A 204 16.36 -3.31 19.61
C LYS A 204 15.85 -2.63 18.36
N LEU A 205 14.90 -3.24 17.62
CA LEU A 205 14.27 -2.59 16.46
C LEU A 205 13.48 -1.34 16.88
N LEU A 206 12.71 -1.45 17.97
CA LEU A 206 11.94 -0.32 18.49
C LEU A 206 12.85 0.82 18.97
N ASP A 207 13.88 0.49 19.75
CA ASP A 207 14.85 1.45 20.28
C ASP A 207 15.67 2.15 19.18
N ALA A 208 15.90 1.46 18.06
CA ALA A 208 16.52 2.03 16.87
C ALA A 208 15.63 3.01 16.13
N GLY A 209 14.33 3.09 16.47
CA GLY A 209 13.38 4.04 15.90
C GLY A 209 12.37 3.45 14.90
N MET A 210 12.14 2.12 14.92
CA MET A 210 11.02 1.52 14.20
C MET A 210 9.71 2.14 14.67
N SER A 211 8.91 2.65 13.75
CA SER A 211 7.63 3.33 14.04
C SER A 211 6.46 2.36 14.00
N THR A 212 6.48 1.39 13.10
CA THR A 212 5.37 0.47 12.83
C THR A 212 5.90 -0.91 12.46
N LEU A 213 5.27 -1.93 12.99
CA LEU A 213 5.46 -3.31 12.56
C LEU A 213 4.42 -3.66 11.48
N TYR A 214 4.88 -4.00 10.29
CA TYR A 214 4.06 -4.44 9.16
C TYR A 214 4.05 -5.97 9.17
N LEU A 215 3.11 -6.54 9.96
CA LEU A 215 3.08 -7.96 10.30
C LEU A 215 2.21 -8.75 9.30
N GLN A 216 2.80 -9.70 8.60
CA GLN A 216 2.05 -10.64 7.78
C GLN A 216 1.02 -11.39 8.64
N PHE A 217 -0.27 -11.36 8.23
CA PHE A 217 -1.40 -11.87 8.99
C PHE A 217 -2.56 -12.27 8.07
N ASP A 218 -2.67 -13.54 7.69
CA ASP A 218 -3.65 -13.99 6.67
C ASP A 218 -5.01 -14.41 7.28
N GLY A 219 -5.08 -14.61 8.60
CA GLY A 219 -6.31 -15.03 9.28
C GLY A 219 -6.06 -15.63 10.66
N LEU A 220 -7.12 -16.23 11.23
CA LEU A 220 -7.14 -16.82 12.58
C LEU A 220 -7.22 -18.35 12.56
N ARG A 221 -7.04 -18.97 11.37
CA ARG A 221 -7.10 -20.44 11.20
C ARG A 221 -5.83 -20.95 10.54
N GLU A 222 -5.27 -22.03 11.07
CA GLU A 222 -4.01 -22.61 10.57
C GLU A 222 -4.12 -23.14 9.13
N GLU A 223 -5.31 -23.58 8.69
CA GLU A 223 -5.54 -24.05 7.31
C GLU A 223 -5.29 -22.95 6.26
N ILE A 224 -5.53 -21.69 6.62
CA ILE A 224 -5.22 -20.53 5.77
C ILE A 224 -3.71 -20.45 5.57
N TYR A 225 -2.96 -20.49 6.67
CA TYR A 225 -1.49 -20.41 6.63
C TYR A 225 -0.86 -21.62 5.94
N LYS A 226 -1.44 -22.82 6.09
CA LYS A 226 -1.00 -23.99 5.32
C LYS A 226 -1.06 -23.74 3.83
N LYS A 227 -2.14 -23.11 3.33
CA LYS A 227 -2.32 -22.80 1.90
C LYS A 227 -1.46 -21.61 1.46
N THR A 228 -1.38 -20.54 2.26
CA THR A 228 -0.69 -19.31 1.87
C THR A 228 0.79 -19.32 2.20
N ARG A 229 1.20 -19.96 3.31
CA ARG A 229 2.56 -19.89 3.85
C ARG A 229 3.28 -21.24 3.97
N GLY A 230 2.55 -22.35 3.78
CA GLY A 230 3.11 -23.71 3.89
C GLY A 230 3.39 -24.15 5.34
N ARG A 231 2.79 -23.51 6.34
CA ARG A 231 2.96 -23.78 7.78
C ARG A 231 1.60 -23.83 8.51
N THR A 232 1.55 -24.49 9.67
CA THR A 232 0.34 -24.69 10.49
C THR A 232 0.51 -24.26 11.95
N ASP A 233 1.50 -23.41 12.24
CA ASP A 233 1.82 -22.92 13.58
C ASP A 233 1.84 -21.38 13.66
N LEU A 234 1.36 -20.71 12.61
CA LEU A 234 1.55 -19.26 12.49
C LEU A 234 0.55 -18.45 13.31
N VAL A 235 -0.64 -18.96 13.60
CA VAL A 235 -1.62 -18.24 14.44
C VAL A 235 -1.03 -17.92 15.81
N GLN A 236 -0.46 -18.91 16.48
CA GLN A 236 0.16 -18.72 17.80
C GLN A 236 1.35 -17.74 17.74
N ILE A 237 2.15 -17.82 16.67
CA ILE A 237 3.26 -16.88 16.44
C ILE A 237 2.75 -15.45 16.33
N LYS A 238 1.65 -15.21 15.58
CA LYS A 238 1.07 -13.86 15.45
C LYS A 238 0.59 -13.34 16.81
N HIS A 239 -0.12 -14.16 17.58
CA HIS A 239 -0.52 -13.78 18.93
C HIS A 239 0.68 -13.43 19.81
N LYS A 240 1.75 -14.24 19.74
CA LYS A 240 2.97 -14.01 20.51
C LYS A 240 3.67 -12.70 20.13
N VAL A 241 3.69 -12.34 18.84
CA VAL A 241 4.22 -11.05 18.39
C VAL A 241 3.44 -9.88 19.00
N LEU A 242 2.10 -9.93 19.03
CA LEU A 242 1.29 -8.89 19.66
C LEU A 242 1.53 -8.79 21.18
N GLU A 243 1.66 -9.93 21.86
CA GLU A 243 2.03 -9.95 23.29
C GLU A 243 3.41 -9.31 23.53
N ASN A 244 4.41 -9.69 22.71
CA ASN A 244 5.75 -9.13 22.83
C ASN A 244 5.76 -7.64 22.52
N ALA A 245 5.00 -7.18 21.51
CA ALA A 245 4.82 -5.77 21.18
C ALA A 245 4.30 -4.95 22.38
N ARG A 246 3.29 -5.47 23.09
CA ARG A 246 2.78 -4.85 24.33
C ARG A 246 3.86 -4.73 25.40
N LYS A 247 4.62 -5.83 25.63
CA LYS A 247 5.70 -5.86 26.63
C LYS A 247 6.79 -4.84 26.37
N ILE A 248 7.14 -4.59 25.11
CA ILE A 248 8.19 -3.62 24.75
C ILE A 248 7.64 -2.20 24.55
N GLY A 249 6.32 -2.00 24.57
CA GLY A 249 5.67 -0.70 24.40
C GLY A 249 5.47 -0.25 22.93
N LEU A 250 5.48 -1.17 21.97
CA LEU A 250 5.09 -0.88 20.58
C LEU A 250 3.56 -0.86 20.46
N ASP A 251 3.02 0.26 20.02
CA ASP A 251 1.58 0.48 19.88
C ASP A 251 1.11 0.69 18.42
N SER A 252 1.91 0.25 17.46
CA SER A 252 1.60 0.41 16.02
C SER A 252 1.95 -0.84 15.22
N ILE A 253 0.94 -1.68 15.01
CA ILE A 253 1.01 -2.88 14.17
C ILE A 253 0.01 -2.75 13.03
N VAL A 254 0.45 -3.07 11.82
CA VAL A 254 -0.39 -3.27 10.64
C VAL A 254 -0.54 -4.78 10.42
N LEU A 255 -1.77 -5.27 10.38
CA LEU A 255 -2.08 -6.65 9.98
C LEU A 255 -2.15 -6.70 8.46
N VAL A 256 -1.21 -7.42 7.84
CA VAL A 256 -1.07 -7.51 6.39
C VAL A 256 -1.67 -8.80 5.89
N VAL A 257 -2.80 -8.70 5.22
CA VAL A 257 -3.59 -9.84 4.75
C VAL A 257 -3.36 -10.05 3.26
N THR A 258 -2.78 -11.20 2.88
CA THR A 258 -2.82 -11.64 1.48
C THR A 258 -4.16 -12.31 1.24
N LEU A 259 -5.06 -11.62 0.52
CA LEU A 259 -6.43 -12.08 0.30
C LEU A 259 -6.54 -12.90 -0.98
N ALA A 260 -7.05 -14.12 -0.87
CA ALA A 260 -7.23 -15.04 -1.98
C ALA A 260 -8.63 -15.68 -1.94
N ARG A 261 -9.35 -15.67 -3.08
CA ARG A 261 -10.66 -16.30 -3.22
C ARG A 261 -10.61 -17.81 -2.92
N GLY A 262 -11.52 -18.29 -2.08
CA GLY A 262 -11.59 -19.69 -1.65
C GLY A 262 -10.52 -20.08 -0.62
N VAL A 263 -9.77 -19.14 -0.08
CA VAL A 263 -8.77 -19.37 0.99
C VAL A 263 -9.17 -18.66 2.27
N ASN A 264 -9.21 -17.34 2.26
CA ASN A 264 -9.50 -16.50 3.44
C ASN A 264 -10.51 -15.36 3.14
N ASP A 265 -11.16 -15.42 2.01
CA ASP A 265 -12.20 -14.48 1.61
C ASP A 265 -13.45 -14.49 2.52
N LYS A 266 -13.64 -15.56 3.30
CA LYS A 266 -14.70 -15.68 4.31
C LYS A 266 -14.28 -15.26 5.73
N ASP A 267 -13.05 -14.81 5.90
CA ASP A 267 -12.46 -14.54 7.23
C ASP A 267 -12.26 -13.04 7.52
N LEU A 268 -12.64 -12.15 6.59
CA LEU A 268 -12.42 -10.70 6.72
C LEU A 268 -13.10 -10.11 7.96
N GLY A 269 -14.35 -10.52 8.23
CA GLY A 269 -15.09 -10.09 9.42
C GLY A 269 -14.41 -10.52 10.73
N SER A 270 -13.83 -11.72 10.78
CA SER A 270 -13.10 -12.20 11.96
C SER A 270 -11.77 -11.46 12.15
N ILE A 271 -11.08 -11.13 11.06
CA ILE A 271 -9.84 -10.31 11.09
C ILE A 271 -10.15 -8.90 11.61
N ILE A 272 -11.26 -8.29 11.16
CA ILE A 272 -11.69 -6.97 11.65
C ILE A 272 -12.00 -7.03 13.15
N ARG A 273 -12.77 -8.01 13.61
CA ARG A 273 -13.03 -8.18 15.04
C ARG A 273 -11.75 -8.36 15.85
N TYR A 274 -10.83 -9.19 15.37
CA TYR A 274 -9.54 -9.38 16.00
C TYR A 274 -8.73 -8.07 16.10
N ALA A 275 -8.74 -7.25 15.09
CA ALA A 275 -8.08 -5.94 15.12
C ALA A 275 -8.75 -4.99 16.13
N VAL A 276 -10.09 -5.01 16.23
CA VAL A 276 -10.85 -4.23 17.21
C VAL A 276 -10.53 -4.70 18.64
N GLU A 277 -10.48 -6.00 18.90
CA GLU A 277 -10.12 -6.57 20.20
C GLU A 277 -8.66 -6.24 20.62
N ASN A 278 -7.78 -6.01 19.63
CA ASN A 278 -6.37 -5.68 19.83
C ASN A 278 -6.05 -4.22 19.46
N HIS A 279 -7.04 -3.32 19.51
CA HIS A 279 -6.88 -1.92 19.11
C HIS A 279 -5.91 -1.09 19.98
N ASP A 280 -5.41 -1.66 21.06
CA ASP A 280 -4.33 -1.10 21.87
C ASP A 280 -2.98 -1.11 21.10
N VAL A 281 -2.75 -2.10 20.23
CA VAL A 281 -1.51 -2.23 19.44
C VAL A 281 -1.76 -2.27 17.92
N VAL A 282 -2.94 -2.67 17.45
CA VAL A 282 -3.28 -2.74 16.02
C VAL A 282 -3.85 -1.39 15.55
N ARG A 283 -3.26 -0.82 14.47
CA ARG A 283 -3.67 0.48 13.89
C ARG A 283 -4.22 0.37 12.48
N CYS A 284 -3.90 -0.72 11.81
CA CYS A 284 -4.32 -0.88 10.41
C CYS A 284 -4.49 -2.36 10.08
N ILE A 285 -5.45 -2.63 9.21
CA ILE A 285 -5.54 -3.87 8.44
C ILE A 285 -5.27 -3.47 6.99
N ASN A 286 -4.19 -3.98 6.40
CA ASN A 286 -3.88 -3.77 4.99
C ASN A 286 -4.15 -5.04 4.20
N ILE A 287 -5.27 -5.07 3.48
CA ILE A 287 -5.71 -6.20 2.70
C ILE A 287 -5.12 -6.08 1.29
N GLN A 288 -4.37 -7.09 0.88
CA GLN A 288 -3.71 -7.15 -0.41
C GLN A 288 -4.28 -8.31 -1.23
N PRO A 289 -5.23 -8.05 -2.14
CA PRO A 289 -5.65 -9.05 -3.09
C PRO A 289 -4.44 -9.65 -3.80
N ILE A 290 -4.45 -10.99 -3.93
CA ILE A 290 -3.34 -11.74 -4.47
C ILE A 290 -3.01 -11.31 -5.91
N SER A 291 -1.73 -11.11 -6.22
CA SER A 291 -1.22 -10.80 -7.55
C SER A 291 -0.40 -11.97 -8.12
N MET A 292 -0.47 -12.17 -9.44
CA MET A 292 0.22 -13.24 -10.15
C MET A 292 1.67 -12.86 -10.43
N ALA A 293 2.44 -12.72 -9.35
CA ALA A 293 3.87 -12.43 -9.38
C ALA A 293 4.65 -13.41 -8.52
N GLY A 294 5.92 -13.58 -8.78
CA GLY A 294 6.80 -14.41 -7.98
C GLY A 294 6.54 -15.93 -8.13
N ARG A 295 6.44 -16.64 -6.99
CA ARG A 295 6.40 -18.12 -6.93
C ARG A 295 5.06 -18.72 -7.36
N ALA A 296 4.00 -17.95 -7.36
CA ALA A 296 2.66 -18.44 -7.61
C ALA A 296 2.47 -18.93 -9.06
N ARG A 297 1.82 -20.08 -9.24
CA ARG A 297 1.49 -20.61 -10.57
C ARG A 297 0.38 -19.77 -11.20
N LYS A 298 0.60 -19.29 -12.42
CA LYS A 298 -0.29 -18.36 -13.14
C LYS A 298 -1.76 -18.83 -13.16
N ASP A 299 -2.03 -20.09 -13.50
CA ASP A 299 -3.41 -20.60 -13.67
C ASP A 299 -4.17 -20.76 -12.35
N GLU A 300 -3.51 -21.23 -11.30
CA GLU A 300 -4.09 -21.34 -9.96
C GLU A 300 -4.44 -19.96 -9.40
N MET A 301 -3.56 -18.99 -9.63
CA MET A 301 -3.72 -17.63 -9.13
C MET A 301 -4.86 -16.89 -9.82
N ARG A 302 -5.09 -17.09 -11.13
CA ARG A 302 -6.23 -16.48 -11.83
C ARG A 302 -7.57 -16.88 -11.20
N LYS A 303 -7.72 -18.14 -10.78
CA LYS A 303 -8.91 -18.62 -10.06
C LYS A 303 -9.09 -17.99 -8.68
N MET A 304 -7.99 -17.56 -8.05
CA MET A 304 -7.98 -16.92 -6.73
C MET A 304 -8.09 -15.39 -6.81
N ARG A 305 -8.15 -14.82 -8.02
CA ARG A 305 -8.24 -13.36 -8.19
C ARG A 305 -9.48 -12.81 -7.50
N ILE A 306 -9.28 -11.74 -6.79
CA ILE A 306 -10.30 -10.95 -6.11
C ILE A 306 -9.96 -9.47 -6.32
N THR A 307 -10.97 -8.64 -6.51
CA THR A 307 -10.77 -7.21 -6.76
C THR A 307 -11.10 -6.37 -5.52
N VAL A 308 -10.78 -5.07 -5.57
CA VAL A 308 -11.09 -4.14 -4.47
C VAL A 308 -12.59 -4.12 -4.16
N PRO A 309 -13.53 -3.96 -5.13
CA PRO A 309 -14.96 -3.98 -4.83
C PRO A 309 -15.47 -5.34 -4.35
N ASP A 310 -14.92 -6.46 -4.84
CA ASP A 310 -15.25 -7.78 -4.29
C ASP A 310 -14.90 -7.85 -2.80
N THR A 311 -13.74 -7.32 -2.42
CA THR A 311 -13.29 -7.25 -1.02
C THR A 311 -14.20 -6.36 -0.18
N ILE A 312 -14.60 -5.20 -0.70
CA ILE A 312 -15.54 -4.28 -0.05
C ILE A 312 -16.87 -4.98 0.22
N LYS A 313 -17.42 -5.66 -0.79
CA LYS A 313 -18.67 -6.42 -0.68
C LYS A 313 -18.58 -7.51 0.39
N LEU A 314 -17.50 -8.28 0.40
CA LEU A 314 -17.27 -9.32 1.42
C LEU A 314 -17.17 -8.73 2.83
N ILE A 315 -16.57 -7.55 3.01
CA ILE A 315 -16.52 -6.87 4.30
C ILE A 315 -17.93 -6.42 4.71
N GLU A 316 -18.69 -5.83 3.81
CA GLU A 316 -20.09 -5.42 4.08
C GLU A 316 -20.94 -6.61 4.54
N GLU A 317 -20.88 -7.74 3.83
CA GLU A 317 -21.59 -8.97 4.19
C GLU A 317 -21.14 -9.52 5.55
N GLN A 318 -19.83 -9.61 5.80
CA GLN A 318 -19.25 -10.21 7.02
C GLN A 318 -19.28 -9.30 8.24
N THR A 319 -19.54 -8.01 8.06
CA THR A 319 -19.80 -7.06 9.15
C THR A 319 -21.29 -6.79 9.34
N ASN A 320 -22.18 -7.56 8.70
CA ASN A 320 -23.62 -7.38 8.76
C ASN A 320 -24.05 -5.94 8.44
N GLY A 321 -23.42 -5.31 7.44
CA GLY A 321 -23.71 -3.95 7.00
C GLY A 321 -23.23 -2.84 7.94
N ILE A 322 -22.38 -3.14 8.94
CA ILE A 322 -21.78 -2.09 9.80
C ILE A 322 -20.84 -1.21 8.95
N ILE A 323 -20.05 -1.82 8.08
CA ILE A 323 -19.20 -1.13 7.10
C ILE A 323 -19.83 -1.39 5.73
N THR A 324 -20.39 -0.36 5.11
CA THR A 324 -21.05 -0.45 3.81
C THR A 324 -20.09 -0.08 2.68
N ARG A 325 -20.46 -0.40 1.44
CA ARG A 325 -19.67 0.00 0.25
C ARG A 325 -19.47 1.52 0.14
N TRP A 326 -20.33 2.32 0.72
CA TRP A 326 -20.27 3.79 0.68
C TRP A 326 -19.37 4.42 1.75
N ASP A 327 -18.84 3.61 2.67
CA ASP A 327 -17.89 4.07 3.68
C ASP A 327 -16.45 4.13 3.19
N TRP A 328 -16.18 3.67 1.97
CA TRP A 328 -14.85 3.62 1.38
C TRP A 328 -14.55 4.83 0.50
N ARG A 329 -13.28 5.22 0.48
CA ARG A 329 -12.77 6.24 -0.44
C ARG A 329 -11.51 5.72 -1.13
N PRO A 330 -11.26 6.10 -2.41
CA PRO A 330 -10.08 5.67 -3.12
C PRO A 330 -8.81 6.24 -2.46
N VAL A 331 -7.70 5.56 -2.69
CA VAL A 331 -6.39 5.86 -2.07
C VAL A 331 -5.86 7.27 -2.35
N ASN A 332 -6.36 7.96 -3.36
CA ASN A 332 -6.01 9.36 -3.66
C ASN A 332 -6.95 10.39 -3.01
N TRP A 333 -7.97 9.96 -2.27
CA TRP A 333 -8.87 10.86 -1.55
C TRP A 333 -8.16 11.89 -0.65
N PRO A 334 -6.99 11.60 0.00
CA PRO A 334 -6.32 12.58 0.88
C PRO A 334 -5.65 13.76 0.15
N VAL A 335 -5.55 13.76 -1.18
CA VAL A 335 -4.85 14.82 -1.95
C VAL A 335 -5.30 16.23 -1.58
N PRO A 336 -6.62 16.56 -1.48
CA PRO A 336 -7.04 17.90 -1.08
C PRO A 336 -6.56 18.31 0.30
N ILE A 337 -6.48 17.36 1.24
CA ILE A 337 -5.98 17.62 2.60
C ILE A 337 -4.51 18.03 2.53
N SER A 338 -3.68 17.28 1.82
CA SER A 338 -2.25 17.58 1.65
C SER A 338 -2.04 18.96 1.01
N LYS A 339 -2.75 19.24 -0.09
CA LYS A 339 -2.66 20.52 -0.81
C LYS A 339 -3.16 21.70 0.03
N GLY A 340 -4.32 21.55 0.67
CA GLY A 340 -4.90 22.59 1.54
C GLY A 340 -4.04 22.88 2.78
N MET A 341 -3.54 21.84 3.44
CA MET A 341 -2.60 21.98 4.56
C MET A 341 -1.29 22.62 4.11
N GLY A 342 -0.80 22.28 2.92
CA GLY A 342 0.37 22.91 2.33
C GLY A 342 0.26 24.42 2.23
N VAL A 343 -0.89 24.92 1.75
CA VAL A 343 -1.19 26.35 1.69
C VAL A 343 -1.26 26.99 3.08
N VAL A 344 -1.99 26.37 4.01
CA VAL A 344 -2.19 26.93 5.37
C VAL A 344 -0.88 26.98 6.15
N LYS A 345 -0.06 25.94 6.05
CA LYS A 345 1.21 25.81 6.79
C LYS A 345 2.43 26.31 6.03
N ASN A 346 2.27 26.70 4.77
CA ASN A 346 3.34 27.14 3.87
C ASN A 346 4.51 26.14 3.78
N ARG A 347 4.18 24.86 3.61
CA ARG A 347 5.15 23.76 3.43
C ARG A 347 4.55 22.65 2.55
N VAL A 348 5.41 21.83 1.93
CA VAL A 348 4.98 20.64 1.20
C VAL A 348 4.52 19.55 2.17
N TYR A 349 3.46 18.86 1.82
CA TYR A 349 2.96 17.64 2.47
C TYR A 349 2.97 16.48 1.47
N PRO A 350 3.04 15.23 1.92
CA PRO A 350 2.98 14.09 1.03
C PRO A 350 1.63 14.03 0.30
N GLU A 351 1.66 13.98 -1.04
CA GLU A 351 0.48 13.89 -1.87
C GLU A 351 0.27 12.47 -2.39
N PHE A 352 -0.84 11.85 -2.02
CA PHE A 352 -1.20 10.50 -2.44
C PHE A 352 -1.83 10.52 -3.84
N THR A 353 -1.11 10.98 -4.84
CA THR A 353 -1.57 11.20 -6.21
C THR A 353 -1.68 9.94 -7.06
N MET A 354 -1.70 8.77 -6.41
CA MET A 354 -1.84 7.49 -7.09
C MET A 354 -3.17 7.36 -7.83
N HIS A 355 -3.21 6.42 -8.76
CA HIS A 355 -4.43 6.14 -9.52
C HIS A 355 -5.55 5.65 -8.57
N PRO A 356 -6.79 6.16 -8.68
CA PRO A 356 -7.86 5.82 -7.75
C PRO A 356 -8.21 4.33 -7.72
N MET A 357 -7.97 3.60 -8.82
CA MET A 357 -8.19 2.16 -8.88
C MET A 357 -7.05 1.31 -8.28
N CYS A 358 -6.04 1.91 -7.65
CA CYS A 358 -5.01 1.16 -6.94
C CYS A 358 -5.49 0.58 -5.61
N GLY A 359 -6.54 1.16 -5.03
CA GLY A 359 -7.06 0.68 -3.76
C GLY A 359 -8.12 1.61 -3.17
N ALA A 360 -8.64 1.21 -2.03
CA ALA A 360 -9.58 1.98 -1.25
C ALA A 360 -9.26 1.84 0.25
N ALA A 361 -9.70 2.82 1.04
CA ALA A 361 -9.56 2.77 2.49
C ALA A 361 -10.80 3.31 3.19
N THR A 362 -11.02 2.80 4.39
CA THR A 362 -11.95 3.36 5.37
C THR A 362 -11.29 3.39 6.74
N PHE A 363 -11.87 4.12 7.67
CA PHE A 363 -11.45 4.14 9.06
C PHE A 363 -12.62 3.73 9.95
N ILE A 364 -12.35 2.94 10.98
CA ILE A 364 -13.32 2.61 12.01
C ILE A 364 -12.90 3.22 13.34
N VAL A 365 -13.87 3.73 14.06
CA VAL A 365 -13.74 4.23 15.43
C VAL A 365 -14.20 3.13 16.36
N VAL A 366 -13.35 2.74 17.30
CA VAL A 366 -13.69 1.74 18.32
C VAL A 366 -14.28 2.48 19.52
N GLU A 367 -15.51 2.11 19.89
CA GLU A 367 -16.24 2.66 21.02
C GLU A 367 -15.83 2.02 22.33
N LYS A 368 -16.20 2.62 23.47
CA LYS A 368 -15.84 2.13 24.80
C LYS A 368 -16.44 0.75 25.16
N ASP A 369 -17.54 0.41 24.52
CA ASP A 369 -18.21 -0.89 24.70
C ASP A 369 -17.67 -2.00 23.80
N GLY A 370 -16.60 -1.70 23.02
CA GLY A 370 -16.00 -2.62 22.08
C GLY A 370 -16.71 -2.68 20.72
N SER A 371 -17.81 -1.97 20.53
CA SER A 371 -18.44 -1.80 19.20
C SER A 371 -17.58 -0.90 18.31
N TYR A 372 -17.81 -0.93 17.00
CA TYR A 372 -17.10 -0.05 16.07
C TYR A 372 -18.04 0.47 14.99
N LYS A 373 -17.70 1.64 14.47
CA LYS A 373 -18.44 2.30 13.39
C LYS A 373 -17.48 2.97 12.41
N PRO A 374 -17.82 3.02 11.11
CA PRO A 374 -17.00 3.74 10.13
C PRO A 374 -16.99 5.24 10.39
N ILE A 375 -15.88 5.88 10.05
CA ILE A 375 -15.65 7.32 10.25
C ILE A 375 -16.70 8.20 9.56
N THR A 376 -17.28 7.72 8.49
CA THR A 376 -18.35 8.38 7.71
C THR A 376 -19.62 8.64 8.53
N GLN A 377 -19.88 7.87 9.58
CA GLN A 377 -20.98 8.14 10.52
C GLN A 377 -20.69 9.33 11.44
N TYR A 378 -19.43 9.69 11.61
CA TYR A 378 -18.98 10.78 12.49
C TYR A 378 -18.58 12.03 11.73
N VAL A 379 -18.16 11.90 10.47
CA VAL A 379 -17.64 12.99 9.64
C VAL A 379 -18.25 12.90 8.24
N ASP A 380 -18.74 14.02 7.73
CA ASP A 380 -19.03 14.15 6.31
C ASP A 380 -17.70 14.28 5.55
N VAL A 381 -17.14 13.14 5.14
CA VAL A 381 -15.80 13.04 4.56
C VAL A 381 -15.70 13.69 3.18
N ASP A 382 -16.81 13.72 2.42
CA ASP A 382 -16.81 14.31 1.07
C ASP A 382 -16.84 15.84 1.16
N ARG A 383 -17.69 16.39 2.03
CA ARG A 383 -17.71 17.81 2.31
C ARG A 383 -16.39 18.28 2.94
N PHE A 384 -15.77 17.44 3.75
CA PHE A 384 -14.45 17.69 4.34
C PHE A 384 -13.38 17.86 3.24
N ALA A 385 -13.33 16.96 2.27
CA ALA A 385 -12.41 17.04 1.12
C ALA A 385 -12.70 18.27 0.26
N GLU A 386 -13.98 18.60 0.03
CA GLU A 386 -14.39 19.80 -0.74
C GLU A 386 -13.91 21.10 -0.08
N ILE A 387 -14.04 21.22 1.24
CA ILE A 387 -13.54 22.39 1.97
C ILE A 387 -12.02 22.52 1.82
N PHE A 388 -11.26 21.41 1.86
CA PHE A 388 -9.82 21.45 1.62
C PHE A 388 -9.45 21.88 0.19
N TRP A 389 -10.22 21.49 -0.83
CA TRP A 389 -10.07 22.07 -2.16
C TRP A 389 -10.31 23.58 -2.18
N ASN A 390 -11.35 24.05 -1.50
CA ASN A 390 -11.65 25.48 -1.39
C ASN A 390 -10.55 26.25 -0.66
N ILE A 391 -9.93 25.65 0.36
CA ILE A 391 -8.75 26.18 1.06
C ILE A 391 -7.58 26.30 0.09
N TYR A 392 -7.28 25.23 -0.65
CA TYR A 392 -6.19 25.19 -1.63
C TYR A 392 -6.35 26.28 -2.70
N TYR A 393 -7.51 26.33 -3.36
CA TYR A 393 -7.74 27.32 -4.43
C TYR A 393 -7.78 28.78 -3.90
N SER A 394 -8.22 28.99 -2.67
CA SER A 394 -8.13 30.32 -2.05
C SER A 394 -6.67 30.75 -1.84
N GLY A 395 -5.83 29.81 -1.44
CA GLY A 395 -4.40 30.07 -1.24
C GLY A 395 -3.64 30.30 -2.52
N VAL A 396 -3.88 29.50 -3.56
CA VAL A 396 -3.29 29.66 -4.91
C VAL A 396 -3.64 31.05 -5.51
N LYS A 397 -4.84 31.57 -5.22
CA LYS A 397 -5.27 32.93 -5.59
C LYS A 397 -4.71 34.04 -4.68
N GLY A 398 -3.75 33.73 -3.80
CA GLY A 398 -3.13 34.69 -2.88
C GLY A 398 -3.96 35.07 -1.65
N LYS A 399 -5.18 34.49 -1.49
CA LYS A 399 -6.09 34.81 -0.38
C LYS A 399 -5.80 33.96 0.87
N LYS A 400 -4.57 34.04 1.40
CA LYS A 400 -4.10 33.18 2.51
C LYS A 400 -4.95 33.32 3.80
N THR A 401 -5.41 34.53 4.13
CA THR A 401 -6.29 34.76 5.29
C THR A 401 -7.62 34.05 5.14
N MET A 402 -8.24 34.14 3.94
CA MET A 402 -9.49 33.42 3.65
C MET A 402 -9.30 31.91 3.71
N ALA A 403 -8.17 31.38 3.20
CA ALA A 403 -7.84 29.97 3.30
C ALA A 403 -7.78 29.48 4.75
N LYS A 404 -7.15 30.27 5.65
CA LYS A 404 -7.12 29.98 7.11
C LYS A 404 -8.52 30.02 7.74
N MET A 405 -9.35 31.01 7.39
CA MET A 405 -10.73 31.12 7.91
C MET A 405 -11.58 29.93 7.53
N LYS A 406 -11.44 29.39 6.30
CA LYS A 406 -12.16 28.20 5.84
C LYS A 406 -11.84 26.94 6.66
N MET A 407 -10.73 26.88 7.39
CA MET A 407 -10.45 25.77 8.32
C MET A 407 -11.50 25.66 9.45
N LEU A 408 -12.16 26.75 9.80
CA LEU A 408 -13.22 26.75 10.83
C LEU A 408 -14.49 26.01 10.33
N GLU A 409 -14.70 25.93 9.01
CA GLU A 409 -15.82 25.21 8.39
C GLU A 409 -15.69 23.68 8.58
N LEU A 410 -14.53 23.15 8.93
CA LEU A 410 -14.29 21.72 9.12
C LEU A 410 -14.87 21.20 10.44
N LEU A 411 -14.87 21.99 11.50
CA LEU A 411 -15.26 21.54 12.84
C LEU A 411 -16.75 21.15 12.95
N PRO A 412 -17.70 21.89 12.34
CA PRO A 412 -19.10 21.52 12.36
C PRO A 412 -19.44 20.19 11.65
N LEU A 413 -18.57 19.74 10.71
CA LEU A 413 -18.78 18.49 9.99
C LEU A 413 -18.58 17.25 10.87
N VAL A 414 -17.95 17.43 12.05
CA VAL A 414 -17.62 16.33 12.95
C VAL A 414 -18.67 16.23 14.05
N LYS A 415 -19.49 15.19 13.99
CA LYS A 415 -20.60 14.96 14.94
C LYS A 415 -20.11 14.48 16.31
N SER A 416 -19.04 13.67 16.37
CA SER A 416 -18.49 13.12 17.61
C SER A 416 -17.56 14.11 18.31
N PRO A 417 -17.73 14.43 19.61
CA PRO A 417 -16.79 15.24 20.38
C PRO A 417 -15.37 14.65 20.44
N LEU A 418 -15.26 13.31 20.54
CA LEU A 418 -13.98 12.60 20.54
C LEU A 418 -13.24 12.83 19.23
N VAL A 419 -13.88 12.51 18.10
CA VAL A 419 -13.28 12.67 16.77
C VAL A 419 -12.99 14.15 16.48
N ARG A 420 -13.86 15.07 16.94
CA ARG A 420 -13.65 16.52 16.79
C ARG A 420 -12.38 17.00 17.49
N GLY A 421 -12.13 16.54 18.73
CA GLY A 421 -10.91 16.88 19.48
C GLY A 421 -9.65 16.39 18.79
N LEU A 422 -9.66 15.16 18.30
CA LEU A 422 -8.53 14.55 17.57
C LEU A 422 -8.25 15.27 16.24
N LEU A 423 -9.28 15.53 15.44
CA LEU A 423 -9.15 16.26 14.18
C LEU A 423 -8.71 17.72 14.38
N LYS A 424 -9.20 18.39 15.42
CA LYS A 424 -8.73 19.74 15.79
C LYS A 424 -7.23 19.76 16.03
N ASP A 425 -6.68 18.78 16.74
CA ASP A 425 -5.24 18.67 16.99
C ASP A 425 -4.46 18.48 15.68
N VAL A 426 -4.92 17.58 14.78
CA VAL A 426 -4.28 17.36 13.48
C VAL A 426 -4.30 18.62 12.63
N ILE A 427 -5.45 19.29 12.55
CA ILE A 427 -5.64 20.52 11.76
C ILE A 427 -4.81 21.68 12.30
N THR A 428 -4.81 21.89 13.61
CA THR A 428 -4.13 23.05 14.23
C THR A 428 -2.62 22.87 14.28
N LYS A 429 -2.13 21.70 14.66
CA LYS A 429 -0.70 21.41 14.79
C LYS A 429 -0.08 21.00 13.45
N GLY A 430 -0.77 20.16 12.66
CA GLY A 430 -0.28 19.65 11.38
C GLY A 430 1.05 18.90 11.53
N SER A 431 1.31 18.31 12.69
CA SER A 431 2.53 17.58 12.99
C SER A 431 2.33 16.07 12.87
N TYR A 432 3.43 15.34 12.66
CA TYR A 432 3.43 13.89 12.62
C TYR A 432 2.90 13.27 13.93
N GLU A 433 3.26 13.87 15.10
CA GLU A 433 2.77 13.39 16.39
C GLU A 433 1.26 13.59 16.58
N ALA A 434 0.70 14.71 16.07
CA ALA A 434 -0.76 14.93 16.11
C ALA A 434 -1.51 13.91 15.27
N LEU A 435 -0.99 13.59 14.08
CA LEU A 435 -1.51 12.51 13.24
C LEU A 435 -1.38 11.15 13.95
N GLY A 436 -0.26 10.87 14.58
CA GLY A 436 -0.03 9.65 15.36
C GLY A 436 -1.05 9.49 16.49
N ARG A 437 -1.35 10.58 17.24
CA ARG A 437 -2.39 10.54 18.28
C ARG A 437 -3.79 10.25 17.72
N PHE A 438 -4.12 10.80 16.57
CA PHE A 438 -5.37 10.51 15.86
C PHE A 438 -5.41 9.02 15.46
N MET A 439 -4.37 8.53 14.81
CA MET A 439 -4.27 7.15 14.35
C MET A 439 -4.32 6.12 15.48
N ARG A 440 -3.90 6.47 16.70
CA ARG A 440 -4.01 5.60 17.88
C ARG A 440 -5.45 5.40 18.42
N LYS A 441 -6.42 6.15 17.92
CA LYS A 441 -7.84 6.07 18.35
C LYS A 441 -8.77 5.49 17.28
N ILE A 442 -8.23 5.18 16.12
CA ILE A 442 -8.97 4.62 15.00
C ILE A 442 -8.17 3.44 14.42
N ILE A 443 -8.87 2.58 13.70
CA ILE A 443 -8.23 1.53 12.88
C ILE A 443 -8.49 1.87 11.42
N MET A 444 -7.43 1.94 10.61
CA MET A 444 -7.56 2.03 9.17
C MET A 444 -7.79 0.63 8.59
N ILE A 445 -8.71 0.50 7.67
CA ILE A 445 -8.86 -0.69 6.83
C ILE A 445 -8.54 -0.25 5.42
N GLY A 446 -7.40 -0.69 4.90
CA GLY A 446 -6.94 -0.40 3.55
C GLY A 446 -7.01 -1.64 2.67
N ILE A 447 -7.40 -1.45 1.42
CA ILE A 447 -7.33 -2.48 0.37
C ILE A 447 -6.38 -1.95 -0.69
N MET A 448 -5.27 -2.66 -0.95
CA MET A 448 -4.28 -2.27 -1.96
C MET A 448 -4.12 -3.39 -2.98
N HIS A 449 -4.61 -3.18 -4.19
CA HIS A 449 -4.54 -4.16 -5.27
C HIS A 449 -3.33 -3.89 -6.16
N PHE A 450 -2.22 -4.55 -5.88
CA PHE A 450 -1.03 -4.51 -6.72
C PHE A 450 -1.28 -5.21 -8.05
N MET A 451 -0.78 -4.58 -9.12
CA MET A 451 -0.88 -5.15 -10.46
C MET A 451 0.16 -6.24 -10.68
N ASP A 452 -0.22 -7.20 -11.50
CA ASP A 452 0.65 -8.15 -12.17
C ASP A 452 0.60 -7.94 -13.70
N VAL A 453 1.27 -8.79 -14.46
CA VAL A 453 1.34 -8.66 -15.93
C VAL A 453 -0.02 -8.84 -16.62
N TRP A 454 -1.00 -9.51 -15.97
CA TRP A 454 -2.32 -9.76 -16.54
C TRP A 454 -3.21 -8.51 -16.48
N ASN A 455 -3.18 -7.79 -15.36
CA ASN A 455 -3.98 -6.59 -15.13
C ASN A 455 -3.16 -5.29 -15.15
N PHE A 456 -1.99 -5.31 -15.81
CA PHE A 456 -1.07 -4.19 -15.86
C PHE A 456 -1.69 -2.99 -16.58
N ASP A 457 -1.58 -1.81 -15.97
CA ASP A 457 -2.06 -0.54 -16.51
C ASP A 457 -0.97 0.51 -16.36
N LEU A 458 -0.51 1.09 -17.48
CA LEU A 458 0.60 2.02 -17.50
C LEU A 458 0.26 3.36 -16.83
N ASP A 459 -0.99 3.82 -16.90
CA ASP A 459 -1.40 5.05 -16.21
C ASP A 459 -1.33 4.89 -14.68
N ARG A 460 -1.71 3.71 -14.17
CA ARG A 460 -1.53 3.38 -12.74
C ARG A 460 -0.06 3.40 -12.33
N VAL A 461 0.83 2.86 -13.17
CA VAL A 461 2.28 2.88 -12.93
C VAL A 461 2.82 4.30 -12.87
N GLN A 462 2.46 5.14 -13.82
CA GLN A 462 2.93 6.52 -13.89
C GLN A 462 2.48 7.39 -12.71
N ARG A 463 1.44 6.97 -11.99
CA ARG A 463 0.91 7.65 -10.79
C ARG A 463 1.31 6.95 -9.48
N CYS A 464 2.16 5.94 -9.52
CA CYS A 464 2.57 5.23 -8.30
C CYS A 464 3.29 6.17 -7.33
N VAL A 465 3.08 5.97 -6.03
CA VAL A 465 3.76 6.69 -4.94
C VAL A 465 4.52 5.75 -4.00
N ILE A 466 4.45 4.43 -4.26
CA ILE A 466 5.13 3.37 -3.50
C ILE A 466 6.26 2.84 -4.37
N HIS A 467 7.49 3.05 -3.94
CA HIS A 467 8.64 2.78 -4.77
C HIS A 467 9.73 2.00 -4.05
N TYR A 468 10.35 1.08 -4.79
CA TYR A 468 11.58 0.40 -4.36
C TYR A 468 12.80 1.25 -4.73
N ALA A 469 13.67 1.52 -3.75
CA ALA A 469 15.03 1.94 -4.04
C ALA A 469 15.92 0.71 -4.23
N THR A 470 16.82 0.76 -5.20
CA THR A 470 17.67 -0.37 -5.59
C THR A 470 19.13 0.04 -5.71
N PRO A 471 20.10 -0.90 -5.52
CA PRO A 471 21.53 -0.57 -5.46
C PRO A 471 22.12 0.03 -6.75
N ASP A 472 21.42 -0.10 -7.89
CA ASP A 472 21.79 0.56 -9.15
C ASP A 472 21.45 2.07 -9.21
N GLY A 473 21.07 2.66 -8.06
CA GLY A 473 20.75 4.08 -7.96
C GLY A 473 19.38 4.47 -8.56
N LYS A 474 18.49 3.51 -8.74
CA LYS A 474 17.13 3.76 -9.28
C LYS A 474 16.06 3.61 -8.22
N VAL A 475 14.94 4.31 -8.46
CA VAL A 475 13.72 4.25 -7.64
C VAL A 475 12.57 3.80 -8.52
N ARG A 476 12.04 2.59 -8.29
CA ARG A 476 11.08 1.92 -9.18
C ARG A 476 9.69 1.77 -8.57
N PRO A 477 8.61 2.01 -9.33
CA PRO A 477 7.26 1.73 -8.86
C PRO A 477 7.09 0.26 -8.45
N PHE A 478 6.31 0.02 -7.39
CA PHE A 478 6.11 -1.31 -6.80
C PHE A 478 5.74 -2.37 -7.84
N CYS A 479 4.71 -2.11 -8.66
CA CYS A 479 4.22 -3.09 -9.62
C CYS A 479 5.23 -3.38 -10.73
N THR A 480 5.95 -2.37 -11.26
CA THR A 480 6.97 -2.59 -12.29
C THR A 480 8.18 -3.32 -11.74
N TYR A 481 8.61 -3.01 -10.53
CA TYR A 481 9.71 -3.72 -9.90
C TYR A 481 9.40 -5.22 -9.81
N ASN A 482 8.26 -5.57 -9.22
CA ASN A 482 7.90 -6.98 -9.00
C ASN A 482 7.54 -7.74 -10.27
N SER A 483 6.98 -7.08 -11.29
CA SER A 483 6.56 -7.74 -12.53
C SER A 483 7.65 -7.81 -13.60
N ILE A 484 8.62 -6.86 -13.60
CA ILE A 484 9.56 -6.68 -14.72
C ILE A 484 11.01 -6.70 -14.26
N HIS A 485 11.36 -5.92 -13.20
CA HIS A 485 12.75 -5.58 -12.92
C HIS A 485 13.42 -6.41 -11.84
N ARG A 486 12.67 -7.01 -10.91
CA ARG A 486 13.23 -7.68 -9.74
C ARG A 486 14.35 -8.66 -10.08
N ASN A 487 14.07 -9.61 -10.97
CA ASN A 487 15.05 -10.65 -11.31
C ASN A 487 16.36 -10.09 -11.89
N SER A 488 16.27 -9.08 -12.75
CA SER A 488 17.46 -8.47 -13.37
C SER A 488 18.28 -7.67 -12.37
N VAL A 489 17.60 -6.90 -11.52
CA VAL A 489 18.27 -6.11 -10.46
C VAL A 489 18.90 -7.02 -9.42
N GLU A 490 18.16 -8.00 -8.91
CA GLU A 490 18.68 -8.90 -7.90
C GLU A 490 19.92 -9.65 -8.42
N LYS A 491 19.89 -10.21 -9.65
CA LYS A 491 21.02 -10.93 -10.24
C LYS A 491 22.26 -10.04 -10.45
N GLN A 492 22.06 -8.76 -10.71
CA GLN A 492 23.19 -7.83 -10.91
C GLN A 492 24.02 -7.63 -9.62
N PHE A 493 23.40 -7.75 -8.45
CA PHE A 493 24.01 -7.51 -7.15
C PHE A 493 24.06 -8.76 -6.26
N ALA A 494 23.75 -9.92 -6.82
CA ALA A 494 23.73 -11.18 -6.10
C ALA A 494 25.09 -11.88 -6.14
N ILE A 495 25.30 -12.73 -5.14
CA ILE A 495 26.36 -13.75 -5.12
C ILE A 495 25.73 -15.15 -5.20
N SER A 496 26.51 -16.18 -5.51
CA SER A 496 26.04 -17.55 -5.50
C SER A 496 25.69 -18.03 -4.08
N VAL A 497 24.79 -19.01 -3.95
CA VAL A 497 24.48 -19.64 -2.66
C VAL A 497 25.73 -20.28 -2.04
N SER A 498 26.59 -20.90 -2.87
CA SER A 498 27.83 -21.50 -2.41
C SER A 498 28.81 -20.47 -1.81
N GLU A 499 29.03 -19.37 -2.52
CA GLU A 499 29.89 -18.26 -2.06
C GLU A 499 29.33 -17.65 -0.75
N TRP A 500 28.02 -17.47 -0.66
CA TRP A 500 27.42 -16.96 0.57
C TRP A 500 27.60 -17.93 1.75
N THR A 501 27.37 -19.25 1.52
CA THR A 501 27.51 -20.28 2.55
C THR A 501 28.96 -20.42 3.03
N GLU A 502 29.92 -20.34 2.10
CA GLU A 502 31.35 -20.34 2.43
C GLU A 502 31.70 -19.12 3.30
N LYS A 503 31.20 -17.94 2.94
CA LYS A 503 31.49 -16.69 3.65
C LYS A 503 30.91 -16.65 5.06
N PHE A 504 29.73 -17.18 5.29
CA PHE A 504 29.00 -17.02 6.55
C PHE A 504 28.90 -18.30 7.40
N GLY A 505 29.17 -19.50 6.82
CA GLY A 505 29.07 -20.78 7.51
C GLY A 505 27.66 -21.13 8.04
N LYS A 506 26.61 -20.56 7.46
CA LYS A 506 25.22 -20.67 7.93
C LYS A 506 24.25 -21.09 6.84
N LYS A 507 23.05 -21.55 7.24
CA LYS A 507 21.94 -21.77 6.31
C LYS A 507 21.33 -20.44 5.89
N LEU A 508 20.75 -20.36 4.70
CA LEU A 508 20.11 -19.14 4.18
C LEU A 508 18.96 -18.63 5.07
N SER A 509 18.33 -19.52 5.84
CA SER A 509 17.22 -19.19 6.76
C SER A 509 17.68 -18.67 8.13
N GLU A 510 18.97 -18.72 8.41
CA GLU A 510 19.52 -18.32 9.72
C GLU A 510 19.90 -16.84 9.76
N PRO A 511 19.77 -16.20 10.94
CA PRO A 511 20.20 -14.80 11.13
C PRO A 511 21.71 -14.61 10.96
N VAL A 512 22.09 -13.55 10.24
CA VAL A 512 23.48 -13.11 10.02
C VAL A 512 23.61 -11.61 10.29
#